data_2956f717dda6a4adf4ed1db01afd8537
#
_entry.id   2956f717dda6a4adf4ed1db01afd8537
#
_cell.length_a   1.000
_cell.length_b   1.000
_cell.length_c   1.000
_cell.angle_alpha   90.00
_cell.angle_beta   90.00
_cell.angle_gamma   90.00
#
_symmetry.space_group_name_H-M   'P 1'
#
loop_
_entity.id
_entity.type
_entity.pdbx_description
1 polymer ?
#
loop_
_entity_poly.entity_id
_entity_poly.type
_entity_poly.pdbx_seq_one_letter_code
_entity_poly.pdbx_strand_id
1 'polypeptide(L)'
;LGRFFFWLCRTRPEVVKKRLLDELPELLPEGYDIEKHLTPRYNPWDQRVCLAPDGDFFNAICEGKADIATDHIAEIKENGVELKSGEFIEADIIVSATGLDLNFLGNIEVTVDNEAVEPANLLNYKGMMYSGIPNLLASFGYTNASWTLRCDLTSKYLCRLINYMDRKDISRVMPTPDMSQVEFEPLLDFSSGYVVRKSAELPKQGSIKPWVMYQNYIADIFLTRFSALQDGALKFTK
;
A
#
# COMPACT_ATOMS: atom_id res chain seq x y z
N LEU A 1 -8.65 -2.71 17.60
CA LEU A 1 -8.41 -4.14 17.29
C LEU A 1 -7.44 -4.31 16.11
N GLY A 2 -7.68 -3.73 14.94
CA GLY A 2 -6.85 -3.92 13.73
C GLY A 2 -5.38 -3.56 13.91
N ARG A 3 -5.07 -2.45 14.62
CA ARG A 3 -3.68 -2.04 14.89
C ARG A 3 -2.92 -3.04 15.78
N PHE A 4 -3.57 -3.60 16.79
CA PHE A 4 -2.97 -4.62 17.64
C PHE A 4 -2.70 -5.91 16.85
N PHE A 5 -3.66 -6.32 16.01
CA PHE A 5 -3.48 -7.46 15.13
C PHE A 5 -2.33 -7.24 14.14
N PHE A 6 -2.26 -6.08 13.48
CA PHE A 6 -1.14 -5.72 12.60
C PHE A 6 0.21 -5.77 13.32
N TRP A 7 0.29 -5.17 14.52
CA TRP A 7 1.50 -5.21 15.34
C TRP A 7 1.90 -6.65 15.69
N LEU A 8 0.92 -7.48 16.06
CA LEU A 8 1.16 -8.90 16.37
C LEU A 8 1.69 -9.66 15.14
N CYS A 9 1.13 -9.43 13.95
CA CYS A 9 1.60 -10.00 12.70
C CYS A 9 3.06 -9.65 12.40
N ARG A 10 3.46 -8.41 12.68
CA ARG A 10 4.84 -7.93 12.42
C ARG A 10 5.85 -8.36 13.49
N THR A 11 5.42 -8.61 14.72
CA THR A 11 6.31 -8.96 15.85
C THR A 11 6.31 -10.44 16.18
N ARG A 12 5.24 -11.16 15.89
CA ARG A 12 5.08 -12.60 16.18
C ARG A 12 4.39 -13.31 15.00
N PRO A 13 4.95 -13.21 13.77
CA PRO A 13 4.31 -13.71 12.55
C PRO A 13 3.96 -15.19 12.62
N GLU A 14 4.85 -16.03 13.16
CA GLU A 14 4.65 -17.47 13.24
C GLU A 14 3.46 -17.85 14.15
N VAL A 15 3.27 -17.12 15.25
CA VAL A 15 2.14 -17.35 16.17
C VAL A 15 0.81 -17.03 15.46
N VAL A 16 0.78 -15.89 14.71
CA VAL A 16 -0.42 -15.50 13.98
C VAL A 16 -0.68 -16.45 12.83
N LYS A 17 0.36 -16.78 12.05
CA LYS A 17 0.25 -17.72 10.92
C LYS A 17 -0.30 -19.06 11.39
N LYS A 18 0.28 -19.62 12.44
CA LYS A 18 -0.20 -20.88 13.03
C LYS A 18 -1.67 -20.79 13.43
N ARG A 19 -2.06 -19.73 14.14
CA ARG A 19 -3.46 -19.56 14.58
C ARG A 19 -4.43 -19.48 13.40
N LEU A 20 -4.09 -18.72 12.35
CA LEU A 20 -4.92 -18.60 11.15
C LEU A 20 -5.06 -19.96 10.43
N LEU A 21 -4.02 -20.78 10.39
CA LEU A 21 -4.04 -22.09 9.77
C LEU A 21 -4.77 -23.12 10.63
N ASP A 22 -4.65 -23.06 11.96
CA ASP A 22 -5.30 -23.99 12.89
C ASP A 22 -6.84 -23.90 12.84
N GLU A 23 -7.42 -22.77 12.41
CA GLU A 23 -8.86 -22.55 12.27
C GLU A 23 -9.43 -23.11 10.95
N LEU A 24 -8.60 -23.35 9.91
CA LEU A 24 -9.06 -23.74 8.57
C LEU A 24 -9.69 -25.15 8.49
N PRO A 25 -9.21 -26.17 9.23
CA PRO A 25 -9.84 -27.51 9.14
C PRO A 25 -11.31 -27.54 9.54
N GLU A 26 -11.76 -26.62 10.38
CA GLU A 26 -13.16 -26.49 10.79
C GLU A 26 -14.05 -25.81 9.72
N LEU A 27 -13.42 -25.12 8.77
CA LEU A 27 -14.07 -24.32 7.73
C LEU A 27 -14.08 -25.00 6.36
N LEU A 28 -13.43 -26.16 6.20
CA LEU A 28 -13.19 -26.83 4.91
C LEU A 28 -13.63 -28.29 4.95
N PRO A 29 -13.85 -28.91 3.78
CA PRO A 29 -14.18 -30.32 3.72
C PRO A 29 -13.09 -31.20 4.32
N GLU A 30 -13.47 -32.34 4.88
CA GLU A 30 -12.51 -33.31 5.40
C GLU A 30 -11.55 -33.77 4.31
N GLY A 31 -10.23 -33.71 4.62
CA GLY A 31 -9.17 -34.08 3.67
C GLY A 31 -8.77 -33.00 2.67
N TYR A 32 -9.29 -31.78 2.77
CA TYR A 32 -8.86 -30.66 1.93
C TYR A 32 -7.36 -30.35 2.16
N ASP A 33 -6.58 -30.19 1.07
CA ASP A 33 -5.15 -29.98 1.15
C ASP A 33 -4.80 -28.51 1.49
N ILE A 34 -4.95 -28.18 2.79
CA ILE A 34 -4.68 -26.84 3.33
C ILE A 34 -3.23 -26.43 3.11
N GLU A 35 -2.28 -27.37 3.21
CA GLU A 35 -0.85 -27.06 3.06
C GLU A 35 -0.56 -26.59 1.64
N LYS A 36 -1.09 -27.25 0.63
CA LYS A 36 -0.93 -26.90 -0.78
C LYS A 36 -1.65 -25.60 -1.15
N HIS A 37 -2.92 -25.47 -0.75
CA HIS A 37 -3.81 -24.45 -1.30
C HIS A 37 -3.91 -23.17 -0.47
N LEU A 38 -3.75 -23.27 0.87
CA LEU A 38 -4.03 -22.15 1.78
C LEU A 38 -2.86 -21.81 2.72
N THR A 39 -1.68 -22.41 2.52
CA THR A 39 -0.49 -22.09 3.32
C THR A 39 0.48 -21.20 2.53
N PRO A 40 0.41 -19.86 2.70
CA PRO A 40 1.27 -18.93 1.98
C PRO A 40 2.74 -19.05 2.43
N ARG A 41 3.66 -18.79 1.49
CA ARG A 41 5.12 -18.80 1.72
C ARG A 41 5.63 -17.56 2.47
N TYR A 42 4.79 -16.54 2.62
CA TYR A 42 5.09 -15.27 3.27
C TYR A 42 4.35 -15.16 4.61
N ASN A 43 4.78 -14.21 5.44
CA ASN A 43 4.16 -13.97 6.73
C ASN A 43 2.93 -13.06 6.62
N PRO A 44 2.00 -13.14 7.60
CA PRO A 44 0.88 -12.20 7.69
C PRO A 44 1.36 -10.75 7.67
N TRP A 45 0.79 -9.94 6.78
CA TRP A 45 1.16 -8.55 6.53
C TRP A 45 2.51 -8.28 5.85
N ASP A 46 3.23 -9.29 5.38
CA ASP A 46 4.22 -9.09 4.32
C ASP A 46 3.51 -8.79 2.99
N GLN A 47 2.33 -9.39 2.83
CA GLN A 47 1.30 -9.04 1.87
C GLN A 47 -0.02 -8.83 2.63
N ARG A 48 -1.06 -8.27 1.99
CA ARG A 48 -2.33 -8.01 2.66
C ARG A 48 -2.97 -9.28 3.19
N VAL A 49 -3.41 -9.24 4.44
CA VAL A 49 -4.32 -10.23 5.01
C VAL A 49 -5.74 -9.80 4.64
N CYS A 50 -6.40 -10.61 3.82
CA CYS A 50 -7.77 -10.39 3.39
C CYS A 50 -8.73 -11.13 4.32
N LEU A 51 -9.92 -10.56 4.54
CA LEU A 51 -11.02 -11.19 5.25
C LEU A 51 -11.99 -11.79 4.23
N ALA A 52 -12.51 -12.98 4.53
CA ALA A 52 -13.69 -13.55 3.87
C ALA A 52 -14.89 -13.35 4.80
N PRO A 53 -15.68 -12.27 4.63
CA PRO A 53 -16.83 -12.01 5.48
C PRO A 53 -17.81 -13.19 5.44
N ASP A 54 -18.42 -13.49 6.58
CA ASP A 54 -19.45 -14.54 6.73
C ASP A 54 -19.03 -15.94 6.25
N GLY A 55 -17.73 -16.15 5.97
CA GLY A 55 -17.20 -17.43 5.50
C GLY A 55 -17.60 -17.82 4.08
N ASP A 56 -18.11 -16.91 3.26
CA ASP A 56 -18.64 -17.17 1.91
C ASP A 56 -17.67 -17.96 1.03
N PHE A 57 -16.39 -17.64 1.11
CA PHE A 57 -15.34 -18.34 0.35
C PHE A 57 -15.24 -19.82 0.74
N PHE A 58 -15.23 -20.11 2.05
CA PHE A 58 -15.14 -21.48 2.56
C PHE A 58 -16.43 -22.26 2.33
N ASN A 59 -17.59 -21.60 2.49
CA ASN A 59 -18.90 -22.18 2.20
C ASN A 59 -19.00 -22.61 0.73
N ALA A 60 -18.54 -21.79 -0.19
CA ALA A 60 -18.55 -22.13 -1.62
C ALA A 60 -17.70 -23.38 -1.94
N ILE A 61 -16.57 -23.56 -1.25
CA ILE A 61 -15.73 -24.78 -1.39
C ILE A 61 -16.48 -25.99 -0.79
N CYS A 62 -17.05 -25.85 0.41
CA CYS A 62 -17.82 -26.93 1.05
C CYS A 62 -19.04 -27.38 0.22
N GLU A 63 -19.66 -26.45 -0.49
CA GLU A 63 -20.79 -26.71 -1.38
C GLU A 63 -20.40 -27.24 -2.76
N GLY A 64 -19.11 -27.39 -3.04
CA GLY A 64 -18.59 -27.80 -4.34
C GLY A 64 -18.81 -26.78 -5.47
N LYS A 65 -19.04 -25.52 -5.13
CA LYS A 65 -19.25 -24.40 -6.09
C LYS A 65 -17.94 -23.67 -6.44
N ALA A 66 -16.90 -23.87 -5.66
CA ALA A 66 -15.59 -23.31 -5.89
C ALA A 66 -14.49 -24.32 -5.55
N ASP A 67 -13.34 -24.18 -6.19
CA ASP A 67 -12.12 -24.93 -5.88
C ASP A 67 -10.89 -24.07 -6.09
N ILE A 68 -9.72 -24.53 -5.61
CA ILE A 68 -8.43 -23.85 -5.75
C ILE A 68 -7.45 -24.75 -6.51
N ALA A 69 -6.99 -24.32 -7.67
CA ALA A 69 -5.87 -24.92 -8.37
C ALA A 69 -4.60 -24.13 -8.06
N THR A 70 -3.67 -24.72 -7.30
CA THR A 70 -2.40 -24.08 -6.92
C THR A 70 -1.29 -24.55 -7.83
N ASP A 71 -1.14 -23.86 -8.97
CA ASP A 71 -0.09 -24.10 -9.96
C ASP A 71 0.16 -22.83 -10.78
N HIS A 72 1.13 -22.89 -11.68
CA HIS A 72 1.41 -21.86 -12.66
C HIS A 72 0.61 -22.12 -13.96
N ILE A 73 0.05 -21.07 -14.52
CA ILE A 73 -0.58 -21.11 -15.83
C ILE A 73 0.53 -21.33 -16.88
N ALA A 74 0.36 -22.38 -17.70
CA ALA A 74 1.20 -22.63 -18.85
C ALA A 74 0.67 -21.88 -20.07
N GLU A 75 -0.64 -22.00 -20.34
CA GLU A 75 -1.29 -21.38 -21.50
C GLU A 75 -2.78 -21.14 -21.25
N ILE A 76 -3.31 -20.05 -21.78
CA ILE A 76 -4.76 -19.80 -21.83
C ILE A 76 -5.24 -20.24 -23.23
N LYS A 77 -6.19 -21.18 -23.26
CA LYS A 77 -6.76 -21.75 -24.49
C LYS A 77 -8.19 -21.26 -24.68
N GLU A 78 -8.77 -21.59 -25.84
CA GLU A 78 -10.12 -21.17 -26.24
C GLU A 78 -11.20 -21.60 -25.23
N ASN A 79 -11.03 -22.76 -24.61
CA ASN A 79 -12.01 -23.37 -23.71
C ASN A 79 -11.53 -23.54 -22.29
N GLY A 80 -10.44 -22.86 -21.88
CA GLY A 80 -9.95 -22.97 -20.51
C GLY A 80 -8.49 -22.61 -20.32
N VAL A 81 -7.91 -23.12 -19.24
CA VAL A 81 -6.55 -22.81 -18.79
C VAL A 81 -5.76 -24.10 -18.61
N GLU A 82 -4.61 -24.20 -19.25
CA GLU A 82 -3.64 -25.29 -19.04
C GLU A 82 -2.61 -24.87 -17.98
N LEU A 83 -2.42 -25.74 -16.99
CA LEU A 83 -1.45 -25.54 -15.92
C LEU A 83 -0.12 -26.22 -16.26
N LYS A 84 0.97 -25.82 -15.59
CA LYS A 84 2.30 -26.42 -15.79
C LYS A 84 2.37 -27.88 -15.37
N SER A 85 1.51 -28.33 -14.48
CA SER A 85 1.34 -29.74 -14.11
C SER A 85 0.78 -30.60 -15.25
N GLY A 86 0.23 -30.00 -16.29
CA GLY A 86 -0.53 -30.66 -17.35
C GLY A 86 -2.02 -30.76 -17.06
N GLU A 87 -2.49 -30.30 -15.92
CA GLU A 87 -3.91 -30.20 -15.61
C GLU A 87 -4.58 -29.13 -16.51
N PHE A 88 -5.77 -29.44 -17.00
CA PHE A 88 -6.57 -28.50 -17.77
C PHE A 88 -7.86 -28.15 -17.04
N ILE A 89 -8.09 -26.84 -16.87
CA ILE A 89 -9.28 -26.31 -16.21
C ILE A 89 -10.20 -25.73 -17.27
N GLU A 90 -11.33 -26.37 -17.52
CA GLU A 90 -12.35 -25.84 -18.43
C GLU A 90 -12.97 -24.56 -17.86
N ALA A 91 -13.16 -23.55 -18.70
CA ALA A 91 -13.76 -22.29 -18.31
C ALA A 91 -14.45 -21.59 -19.48
N ASP A 92 -15.69 -21.17 -19.28
CA ASP A 92 -16.44 -20.32 -20.20
C ASP A 92 -16.06 -18.84 -20.04
N ILE A 93 -15.65 -18.44 -18.83
CA ILE A 93 -15.27 -17.07 -18.48
C ILE A 93 -14.00 -17.09 -17.64
N ILE A 94 -13.02 -16.31 -18.06
CA ILE A 94 -11.77 -16.11 -17.30
C ILE A 94 -11.74 -14.68 -16.77
N VAL A 95 -11.64 -14.55 -15.43
CA VAL A 95 -11.50 -13.24 -14.76
C VAL A 95 -10.06 -13.07 -14.31
N SER A 96 -9.33 -12.11 -14.91
CA SER A 96 -7.97 -11.79 -14.50
C SER A 96 -7.96 -10.92 -13.24
N ALA A 97 -7.38 -11.45 -12.17
CA ALA A 97 -7.21 -10.76 -10.87
C ALA A 97 -5.74 -10.85 -10.40
N THR A 98 -4.79 -10.71 -11.31
CA THR A 98 -3.35 -10.98 -11.11
C THR A 98 -2.57 -9.85 -10.43
N GLY A 99 -3.26 -8.88 -9.84
CA GLY A 99 -2.69 -7.74 -9.13
C GLY A 99 -2.87 -6.42 -9.88
N LEU A 100 -2.16 -5.40 -9.44
CA LEU A 100 -2.29 -4.02 -9.89
C LEU A 100 -1.03 -3.57 -10.65
N ASP A 101 -1.18 -2.58 -11.52
CA ASP A 101 -0.11 -1.73 -12.02
C ASP A 101 -0.20 -0.38 -11.30
N LEU A 102 0.80 -0.08 -10.44
CA LEU A 102 0.77 1.13 -9.63
C LEU A 102 1.28 2.32 -10.44
N ASN A 103 0.43 3.32 -10.58
CA ASN A 103 0.75 4.54 -11.29
C ASN A 103 0.77 5.74 -10.33
N PHE A 104 1.89 6.43 -10.27
CA PHE A 104 2.02 7.65 -9.47
C PHE A 104 1.08 8.73 -10.03
N LEU A 105 0.27 9.34 -9.15
CA LEU A 105 -0.72 10.36 -9.48
C LEU A 105 -1.66 9.97 -10.66
N GLY A 106 -1.88 8.67 -10.91
CA GLY A 106 -2.77 8.23 -11.99
C GLY A 106 -2.26 8.58 -13.39
N ASN A 107 -0.95 8.54 -13.60
CA ASN A 107 -0.27 8.94 -14.85
C ASN A 107 -0.39 10.43 -15.21
N ILE A 108 -0.67 11.31 -14.25
CA ILE A 108 -0.59 12.75 -14.47
C ILE A 108 0.90 13.10 -14.67
N GLU A 109 1.21 13.66 -15.82
CA GLU A 109 2.54 14.23 -16.09
C GLU A 109 2.70 15.55 -15.35
N VAL A 110 3.72 15.65 -14.51
CA VAL A 110 4.03 16.86 -13.75
C VAL A 110 5.26 17.50 -14.34
N THR A 111 5.18 18.81 -14.60
CA THR A 111 6.32 19.64 -14.98
C THR A 111 6.51 20.79 -14.01
N VAL A 112 7.73 21.12 -13.69
CA VAL A 112 8.10 22.29 -12.88
C VAL A 112 9.10 23.12 -13.68
N ASP A 113 8.75 24.38 -13.96
CA ASP A 113 9.59 25.30 -14.77
C ASP A 113 9.95 24.71 -16.15
N ASN A 114 9.00 24.02 -16.80
CA ASN A 114 9.11 23.28 -18.08
C ASN A 114 10.02 22.02 -18.05
N GLU A 115 10.48 21.60 -16.90
CA GLU A 115 11.20 20.34 -16.74
C GLU A 115 10.28 19.25 -16.25
N ALA A 116 10.32 18.08 -16.87
CA ALA A 116 9.54 16.92 -16.45
C ALA A 116 10.00 16.42 -15.09
N VAL A 117 9.07 16.10 -14.23
CA VAL A 117 9.34 15.55 -12.89
C VAL A 117 9.38 14.03 -12.97
N GLU A 118 10.52 13.44 -12.60
CA GLU A 118 10.69 12.00 -12.49
C GLU A 118 10.26 11.52 -11.09
N PRO A 119 9.16 10.75 -10.96
CA PRO A 119 8.64 10.32 -9.65
C PRO A 119 9.66 9.58 -8.80
N ALA A 120 10.52 8.77 -9.41
CA ALA A 120 11.55 7.98 -8.73
C ALA A 120 12.56 8.82 -7.94
N ASN A 121 12.73 10.10 -8.31
CA ASN A 121 13.65 11.04 -7.68
C ASN A 121 12.99 11.87 -6.56
N LEU A 122 11.68 11.73 -6.38
CA LEU A 122 10.94 12.49 -5.38
C LEU A 122 11.05 11.88 -3.99
N LEU A 123 11.19 12.74 -2.98
CA LEU A 123 11.09 12.38 -1.59
C LEU A 123 9.73 12.80 -1.05
N ASN A 124 9.03 11.88 -0.40
CA ASN A 124 7.72 12.12 0.17
C ASN A 124 7.83 12.91 1.49
N TYR A 125 7.07 14.00 1.59
CA TYR A 125 6.96 14.80 2.81
C TYR A 125 5.63 14.53 3.51
N LYS A 126 5.68 14.02 4.73
CA LYS A 126 4.53 13.70 5.59
C LYS A 126 3.45 12.83 4.90
N GLY A 127 3.79 12.07 3.86
CA GLY A 127 2.84 11.24 3.12
C GLY A 127 1.87 12.02 2.24
N MET A 128 2.13 13.30 1.90
CA MET A 128 1.18 14.13 1.16
C MET A 128 1.78 15.16 0.21
N MET A 129 3.02 15.53 0.34
CA MET A 129 3.72 16.42 -0.60
C MET A 129 5.01 15.76 -1.09
N TYR A 130 5.63 16.34 -2.12
CA TYR A 130 6.81 15.75 -2.74
C TYR A 130 7.90 16.80 -2.93
N SER A 131 9.16 16.40 -2.71
CA SER A 131 10.30 17.30 -2.82
C SER A 131 10.41 17.95 -4.20
N GLY A 132 10.69 19.25 -4.23
CA GLY A 132 10.88 20.00 -5.46
C GLY A 132 9.59 20.36 -6.22
N ILE A 133 8.42 19.87 -5.81
CA ILE A 133 7.15 20.22 -6.44
C ILE A 133 6.44 21.26 -5.57
N PRO A 134 6.24 22.49 -6.08
CA PRO A 134 5.54 23.53 -5.32
C PRO A 134 4.03 23.32 -5.32
N ASN A 135 3.37 23.66 -4.21
CA ASN A 135 1.91 23.76 -4.06
C ASN A 135 1.13 22.47 -4.39
N LEU A 136 1.78 21.30 -4.50
CA LEU A 136 1.11 20.06 -4.79
C LEU A 136 0.93 19.25 -3.50
N LEU A 137 -0.31 18.86 -3.19
CA LEU A 137 -0.65 17.85 -2.22
C LEU A 137 -1.41 16.72 -2.89
N ALA A 138 -1.02 15.49 -2.59
CA ALA A 138 -1.73 14.28 -2.99
C ALA A 138 -2.07 13.45 -1.75
N SER A 139 -3.26 12.89 -1.71
CA SER A 139 -3.67 12.03 -0.63
C SER A 139 -3.33 10.58 -0.94
N PHE A 140 -2.52 9.97 -0.09
CA PHE A 140 -2.17 8.57 -0.15
C PHE A 140 -2.60 7.88 1.15
N GLY A 141 -3.30 6.75 1.05
CA GLY A 141 -3.89 6.08 2.20
C GLY A 141 -2.92 5.21 2.99
N TYR A 142 -3.48 4.51 3.98
CA TYR A 142 -2.74 3.51 4.73
C TYR A 142 -2.74 2.15 4.02
N THR A 143 -1.68 1.40 4.16
CA THR A 143 -1.62 0.00 3.72
C THR A 143 -2.34 -0.93 4.71
N ASN A 144 -2.44 -0.52 5.98
CA ASN A 144 -2.94 -1.31 7.12
C ASN A 144 -4.19 -0.74 7.80
N ALA A 145 -4.81 0.30 7.22
CA ALA A 145 -6.02 0.94 7.74
C ALA A 145 -6.84 1.56 6.59
N SER A 146 -8.01 2.13 6.92
CA SER A 146 -8.82 2.83 5.93
C SER A 146 -8.10 4.03 5.34
N TRP A 147 -8.19 4.17 4.03
CA TRP A 147 -7.65 5.33 3.30
C TRP A 147 -8.27 6.65 3.73
N THR A 148 -9.57 6.65 4.06
CA THR A 148 -10.30 7.84 4.50
C THR A 148 -9.69 8.52 5.72
N LEU A 149 -9.10 7.73 6.63
CA LEU A 149 -8.41 8.27 7.81
C LEU A 149 -7.23 9.16 7.42
N ARG A 150 -6.45 8.76 6.42
CA ARG A 150 -5.32 9.55 5.95
C ARG A 150 -5.78 10.74 5.13
N CYS A 151 -6.80 10.58 4.27
CA CYS A 151 -7.38 11.66 3.49
C CYS A 151 -7.90 12.79 4.39
N ASP A 152 -8.59 12.47 5.49
CA ASP A 152 -9.04 13.47 6.49
C ASP A 152 -7.87 14.23 7.11
N LEU A 153 -6.78 13.55 7.48
CA LEU A 153 -5.60 14.21 8.02
C LEU A 153 -4.91 15.11 7.00
N THR A 154 -4.78 14.64 5.76
CA THR A 154 -4.20 15.41 4.65
C THR A 154 -5.02 16.67 4.37
N SER A 155 -6.35 16.55 4.30
CA SER A 155 -7.26 17.69 4.07
C SER A 155 -7.18 18.72 5.19
N LYS A 156 -7.14 18.28 6.45
CA LYS A 156 -6.97 19.18 7.60
C LYS A 156 -5.62 19.88 7.63
N TYR A 157 -4.55 19.18 7.23
CA TYR A 157 -3.24 19.78 7.07
C TYR A 157 -3.24 20.82 5.95
N LEU A 158 -3.84 20.52 4.80
CA LEU A 158 -3.98 21.43 3.67
C LEU A 158 -4.70 22.73 4.09
N CYS A 159 -5.86 22.64 4.75
CA CYS A 159 -6.58 23.83 5.23
C CYS A 159 -5.72 24.67 6.20
N ARG A 160 -4.96 24.00 7.09
CA ARG A 160 -4.05 24.67 8.01
C ARG A 160 -2.91 25.40 7.27
N LEU A 161 -2.38 24.76 6.23
CA LEU A 161 -1.31 25.30 5.39
C LEU A 161 -1.78 26.51 4.59
N ILE A 162 -2.91 26.42 3.90
CA ILE A 162 -3.50 27.52 3.12
C ILE A 162 -3.79 28.72 4.03
N ASN A 163 -4.46 28.50 5.16
CA ASN A 163 -4.73 29.58 6.12
C ASN A 163 -3.45 30.25 6.69
N TYR A 164 -2.36 29.50 6.78
CA TYR A 164 -1.06 30.05 7.17
C TYR A 164 -0.47 30.90 6.04
N MET A 165 -0.49 30.40 4.79
CA MET A 165 0.02 31.09 3.62
C MET A 165 -0.73 32.42 3.41
N ASP A 166 -2.05 32.41 3.47
CA ASP A 166 -2.89 33.61 3.31
C ASP A 166 -2.55 34.68 4.36
N ARG A 167 -2.45 34.30 5.63
CA ARG A 167 -2.09 35.23 6.71
C ARG A 167 -0.68 35.84 6.59
N LYS A 168 0.21 35.18 5.88
CA LYS A 168 1.63 35.58 5.73
C LYS A 168 1.94 36.14 4.34
N ASP A 169 0.92 36.26 3.47
CA ASP A 169 1.09 36.72 2.09
C ASP A 169 2.15 35.85 1.36
N ILE A 170 2.00 34.53 1.49
CA ILE A 170 2.86 33.52 0.86
C ILE A 170 2.10 32.89 -0.29
N SER A 171 2.70 32.88 -1.49
CA SER A 171 2.10 32.28 -2.68
C SER A 171 2.60 30.85 -2.98
N ARG A 172 3.76 30.49 -2.46
CA ARG A 172 4.42 29.23 -2.80
C ARG A 172 4.98 28.51 -1.58
N VAL A 173 4.68 27.22 -1.48
CA VAL A 173 5.28 26.29 -0.51
C VAL A 173 5.84 25.08 -1.23
N MET A 174 7.04 24.64 -0.88
CA MET A 174 7.72 23.53 -1.53
C MET A 174 8.53 22.72 -0.52
N PRO A 175 8.35 21.39 -0.44
CA PRO A 175 9.23 20.54 0.36
C PRO A 175 10.64 20.53 -0.21
N THR A 176 11.62 20.81 0.66
CA THR A 176 13.04 20.95 0.27
C THR A 176 13.88 20.17 1.28
N PRO A 177 14.25 18.92 0.98
CA PRO A 177 15.08 18.12 1.86
C PRO A 177 16.53 18.59 1.90
N ASP A 178 17.18 18.44 3.04
CA ASP A 178 18.62 18.45 3.14
C ASP A 178 19.15 17.05 2.79
N MET A 179 19.61 16.89 1.57
CA MET A 179 20.06 15.62 1.04
C MET A 179 21.30 15.03 1.75
N SER A 180 21.98 15.83 2.56
CA SER A 180 23.10 15.34 3.38
C SER A 180 22.65 14.57 4.62
N GLN A 181 21.38 14.67 4.99
CA GLN A 181 20.82 14.11 6.23
C GLN A 181 19.76 13.04 6.00
N VAL A 182 19.30 12.86 4.75
CA VAL A 182 18.16 11.97 4.44
C VAL A 182 18.61 10.87 3.50
N GLU A 183 18.48 9.64 3.95
CA GLU A 183 18.64 8.46 3.10
C GLU A 183 17.31 8.09 2.44
N PHE A 184 17.35 7.63 1.18
CA PHE A 184 16.20 7.22 0.43
C PHE A 184 15.81 5.78 0.77
N GLU A 185 14.54 5.58 1.11
CA GLU A 185 13.94 4.28 1.37
C GLU A 185 12.74 4.04 0.44
N PRO A 186 12.36 2.79 0.15
CA PRO A 186 11.15 2.50 -0.60
C PRO A 186 9.93 3.15 0.05
N LEU A 187 9.03 3.73 -0.77
CA LEU A 187 7.81 4.39 -0.27
C LEU A 187 6.90 3.44 0.51
N LEU A 188 6.84 2.18 0.09
CA LEU A 188 5.99 1.14 0.67
C LEU A 188 6.84 -0.06 1.10
N ASP A 189 6.68 -0.47 2.35
CA ASP A 189 7.26 -1.70 2.91
C ASP A 189 6.28 -2.88 2.69
N PHE A 190 6.18 -3.33 1.43
CA PHE A 190 5.33 -4.44 1.00
C PHE A 190 6.07 -5.35 0.03
N SER A 191 6.00 -6.66 0.27
CA SER A 191 6.60 -7.68 -0.62
C SER A 191 5.66 -8.16 -1.72
N SER A 192 4.45 -7.58 -1.84
CA SER A 192 3.51 -7.91 -2.91
C SER A 192 4.11 -7.63 -4.28
N GLY A 193 3.97 -8.56 -5.22
CA GLY A 193 4.61 -8.48 -6.54
C GLY A 193 4.31 -7.19 -7.30
N TYR A 194 3.08 -6.67 -7.21
CA TYR A 194 2.69 -5.42 -7.86
C TYR A 194 3.39 -4.18 -7.25
N VAL A 195 3.73 -4.21 -5.96
CA VAL A 195 4.51 -3.13 -5.31
C VAL A 195 5.98 -3.22 -5.71
N VAL A 196 6.55 -4.43 -5.65
CA VAL A 196 7.96 -4.67 -5.97
C VAL A 196 8.26 -4.29 -7.42
N ARG A 197 7.38 -4.66 -8.38
CA ARG A 197 7.55 -4.33 -9.80
C ARG A 197 7.65 -2.83 -10.06
N LYS A 198 6.93 -2.00 -9.29
CA LYS A 198 6.87 -0.54 -9.48
C LYS A 198 7.68 0.27 -8.47
N SER A 199 8.29 -0.38 -7.49
CA SER A 199 9.04 0.30 -6.42
C SER A 199 10.15 1.22 -6.94
N ALA A 200 10.77 0.90 -8.07
CA ALA A 200 11.80 1.72 -8.69
C ALA A 200 11.25 3.02 -9.29
N GLU A 201 10.01 2.99 -9.78
CA GLU A 201 9.35 4.12 -10.47
C GLU A 201 8.60 5.04 -9.51
N LEU A 202 8.31 4.58 -8.29
CA LEU A 202 7.56 5.34 -7.29
C LEU A 202 8.47 6.32 -6.53
N PRO A 203 7.91 7.43 -5.98
CA PRO A 203 8.61 8.26 -5.02
C PRO A 203 9.20 7.46 -3.87
N LYS A 204 10.17 8.03 -3.18
CA LYS A 204 10.81 7.43 -2.01
C LYS A 204 10.31 8.09 -0.73
N GLN A 205 10.44 7.40 0.38
CA GLN A 205 10.41 8.02 1.69
C GLN A 205 11.84 8.24 2.20
N GLY A 206 11.97 9.03 3.26
CA GLY A 206 13.27 9.24 3.90
C GLY A 206 13.41 8.48 5.21
N SER A 207 14.64 8.36 5.69
CA SER A 207 14.98 7.69 6.95
C SER A 207 14.62 8.49 8.20
N ILE A 208 14.39 9.81 8.09
CA ILE A 208 14.11 10.72 9.21
C ILE A 208 12.84 11.55 9.01
N LYS A 209 12.28 12.09 10.11
CA LYS A 209 11.19 13.09 10.07
C LYS A 209 11.64 14.35 9.31
N PRO A 210 10.73 14.99 8.54
CA PRO A 210 9.33 14.66 8.28
C PRO A 210 9.11 13.77 7.04
N TRP A 211 10.14 13.09 6.55
CA TRP A 211 10.20 12.34 5.31
C TRP A 211 9.76 10.87 5.45
N VAL A 212 9.64 10.36 6.68
CA VAL A 212 9.19 8.99 6.97
C VAL A 212 7.67 8.87 6.86
N MET A 213 7.19 7.79 6.24
CA MET A 213 5.79 7.38 6.26
C MET A 213 5.56 6.32 7.35
N TYR A 214 5.01 6.74 8.49
CA TYR A 214 4.88 5.84 9.67
C TYR A 214 3.82 4.74 9.51
N GLN A 215 2.93 4.82 8.53
CA GLN A 215 1.78 3.92 8.39
C GLN A 215 1.01 3.74 9.73
N ASN A 216 0.88 4.82 10.50
CA ASN A 216 0.36 4.83 11.84
C ASN A 216 -0.51 6.06 12.09
N TYR A 217 -1.83 5.85 12.10
CA TYR A 217 -2.82 6.92 12.22
C TYR A 217 -2.60 7.83 13.43
N ILE A 218 -2.25 7.28 14.61
CA ILE A 218 -2.02 8.09 15.82
C ILE A 218 -0.77 8.96 15.67
N ALA A 219 0.33 8.40 15.18
CA ALA A 219 1.54 9.16 14.91
C ALA A 219 1.29 10.28 13.89
N ASP A 220 0.50 9.98 12.85
CA ASP A 220 0.17 10.93 11.81
C ASP A 220 -0.76 12.05 12.29
N ILE A 221 -1.66 11.81 13.26
CA ILE A 221 -2.41 12.88 13.93
C ILE A 221 -1.45 13.91 14.54
N PHE A 222 -0.44 13.45 15.27
CA PHE A 222 0.55 14.37 15.88
C PHE A 222 1.38 15.07 14.82
N LEU A 223 1.82 14.33 13.79
CA LEU A 223 2.62 14.87 12.69
C LEU A 223 1.88 15.91 11.86
N THR A 224 0.57 15.77 11.66
CA THR A 224 -0.21 16.63 10.77
C THR A 224 -0.94 17.76 11.50
N ARG A 225 -1.50 17.48 12.69
CA ARG A 225 -2.30 18.47 13.43
C ARG A 225 -1.46 19.37 14.33
N PHE A 226 -0.45 18.82 14.99
CA PHE A 226 0.25 19.50 16.08
C PHE A 226 1.68 19.92 15.72
N SER A 227 2.30 19.39 14.67
CA SER A 227 3.63 19.84 14.27
C SER A 227 3.61 21.26 13.72
N ALA A 228 4.72 21.96 13.86
CA ALA A 228 4.91 23.25 13.20
C ALA A 228 4.83 23.12 11.67
N LEU A 229 4.26 24.12 11.00
CA LEU A 229 4.34 24.22 9.53
C LEU A 229 5.74 24.64 9.08
N GLN A 230 6.38 25.50 9.84
CA GLN A 230 7.79 25.88 9.65
C GLN A 230 8.69 24.88 10.39
N ASP A 231 8.83 23.68 9.85
CA ASP A 231 9.65 22.60 10.42
C ASP A 231 11.05 22.51 9.78
N GLY A 232 11.42 23.50 8.97
CA GLY A 232 12.69 23.53 8.25
C GLY A 232 12.73 22.72 6.94
N ALA A 233 11.75 21.85 6.73
CA ALA A 233 11.63 21.05 5.51
C ALA A 233 10.76 21.69 4.42
N LEU A 234 9.92 22.68 4.77
CA LEU A 234 9.13 23.46 3.82
C LEU A 234 9.79 24.82 3.57
N LYS A 235 10.02 25.12 2.30
CA LYS A 235 10.42 26.45 1.84
C LYS A 235 9.19 27.24 1.43
N PHE A 236 9.03 28.42 2.00
CA PHE A 236 7.92 29.35 1.73
C PHE A 236 8.47 30.57 0.97
N THR A 237 7.77 30.97 -0.09
CA THR A 237 8.11 32.18 -0.87
C THR A 237 6.85 32.97 -1.22
N LYS A 238 7.01 34.30 -1.39
CA LYS A 238 5.97 35.22 -1.90
C LYS A 238 5.83 35.12 -3.39
#